data_05990d0bb4fcaa7e7a6c7e469804e233
#
_entry.id   05990d0bb4fcaa7e7a6c7e469804e233
#
_cell.length_a   1.000
_cell.length_b   1.000
_cell.length_c   1.000
_cell.angle_alpha   90.00
_cell.angle_beta   90.00
_cell.angle_gamma   90.00
#
_symmetry.space_group_name_H-M   'P 1'
#
loop_
_entity.id
_entity.type
_entity.pdbx_description
1 polymer ?
#
loop_
_entity_poly.entity_id
_entity_poly.type
_entity_poly.pdbx_seq_one_letter_code
_entity_poly.pdbx_strand_id
1 'polypeptide(L)'
;MKRIHLLSVEARADAFLELIEALRADGKRVGWLDLSGTQVPAALTAASGVGVLRAVGVDEGVTVAVKPRQGGAVMKDLLREYFVGCSVVLVRGGEPLPRLSAAEGGWLLEVPGAAARALDTASLVATLRKPRPFGS
;
A
#
# COMPACT_ATOMS: atom_id res chain seq x y z
N MET A 1 -18.35 0.55 7.95
CA MET A 1 -17.09 0.92 7.25
C MET A 1 -16.43 -0.34 6.71
N LYS A 2 -16.12 -0.35 5.43
CA LYS A 2 -15.40 -1.50 4.85
C LYS A 2 -13.99 -1.58 5.43
N ARG A 3 -13.61 -2.79 5.80
CA ARG A 3 -12.27 -3.04 6.30
C ARG A 3 -11.26 -3.00 5.16
N ILE A 4 -10.18 -2.29 5.36
CA ILE A 4 -9.07 -2.25 4.40
C ILE A 4 -8.08 -3.35 4.77
N HIS A 5 -7.73 -4.19 3.79
CA HIS A 5 -6.70 -5.20 3.98
C HIS A 5 -5.33 -4.59 3.70
N LEU A 6 -4.41 -4.75 4.63
CA LEU A 6 -3.05 -4.24 4.52
C LEU A 6 -2.09 -5.37 4.24
N LEU A 7 -1.25 -5.19 3.23
CA LEU A 7 -0.19 -6.14 2.89
C LEU A 7 1.14 -5.40 2.84
N SER A 8 2.10 -5.88 3.60
CA SER A 8 3.45 -5.35 3.61
C SER A 8 4.22 -5.89 2.41
N VAL A 9 4.90 -5.02 1.69
CA VAL A 9 5.69 -5.37 0.52
C VAL A 9 7.04 -4.69 0.58
N GLU A 10 8.05 -5.25 -0.08
CA GLU A 10 9.38 -4.64 -0.14
C GLU A 10 9.71 -4.11 -1.52
N ALA A 11 9.19 -4.75 -2.56
CA ALA A 11 9.47 -4.37 -3.93
C ALA A 11 8.65 -3.14 -4.34
N ARG A 12 9.01 -2.56 -5.48
CA ARG A 12 8.30 -1.44 -6.09
C ARG A 12 6.96 -1.89 -6.67
N ALA A 13 6.07 -0.93 -6.92
CA ALA A 13 4.71 -1.21 -7.39
C ALA A 13 4.66 -2.04 -8.68
N ASP A 14 5.62 -1.84 -9.58
CA ASP A 14 5.66 -2.60 -10.85
C ASP A 14 5.80 -4.11 -10.64
N ALA A 15 6.39 -4.55 -9.53
CA ALA A 15 6.48 -5.97 -9.19
C ALA A 15 5.11 -6.59 -8.87
N PHE A 16 4.10 -5.77 -8.58
CA PHE A 16 2.77 -6.22 -8.18
C PHE A 16 1.70 -5.93 -9.22
N LEU A 17 2.11 -5.59 -10.45
CA LEU A 17 1.18 -5.22 -11.52
C LEU A 17 0.11 -6.29 -11.77
N GLU A 18 0.50 -7.55 -11.86
CA GLU A 18 -0.44 -8.65 -12.09
C GLU A 18 -1.49 -8.71 -10.98
N LEU A 19 -1.08 -8.60 -9.74
CA LEU A 19 -2.00 -8.61 -8.60
C LEU A 19 -2.92 -7.39 -8.63
N ILE A 20 -2.37 -6.21 -8.87
CA ILE A 20 -3.16 -4.97 -8.90
C ILE A 20 -4.22 -5.05 -10.01
N GLU A 21 -3.86 -5.52 -11.18
CA GLU A 21 -4.81 -5.69 -12.28
C GLU A 21 -5.90 -6.71 -11.94
N ALA A 22 -5.52 -7.82 -11.31
CA ALA A 22 -6.49 -8.84 -10.91
C ALA A 22 -7.46 -8.33 -9.84
N LEU A 23 -6.98 -7.56 -8.88
CA LEU A 23 -7.84 -6.96 -7.85
C LEU A 23 -8.79 -5.93 -8.47
N ARG A 24 -8.31 -5.10 -9.39
CA ARG A 24 -9.15 -4.13 -10.08
C ARG A 24 -10.23 -4.83 -10.92
N ALA A 25 -9.88 -5.92 -11.58
CA ALA A 25 -10.85 -6.73 -12.31
C ALA A 25 -11.90 -7.35 -11.39
N ASP A 26 -11.56 -7.60 -10.13
CA ASP A 26 -12.47 -8.09 -9.11
C ASP A 26 -13.29 -6.96 -8.46
N GLY A 27 -13.19 -5.74 -8.96
CA GLY A 27 -13.95 -4.61 -8.45
C GLY A 27 -13.36 -3.95 -7.21
N LYS A 28 -12.12 -4.28 -6.86
CA LYS A 28 -11.48 -3.72 -5.68
C LYS A 28 -10.67 -2.48 -6.02
N ARG A 29 -10.64 -1.52 -5.10
CA ARG A 29 -9.78 -0.35 -5.22
C ARG A 29 -8.51 -0.60 -4.43
N VAL A 30 -7.37 -0.45 -5.09
CA VAL A 30 -6.06 -0.74 -4.53
C VAL A 30 -5.32 0.56 -4.27
N GLY A 31 -4.79 0.70 -3.07
CA GLY A 31 -3.93 1.82 -2.71
C GLY A 31 -2.48 1.39 -2.56
N TRP A 32 -1.60 2.36 -2.65
CA TRP A 32 -0.17 2.16 -2.42
C TRP A 32 0.30 3.20 -1.40
N LEU A 33 0.84 2.73 -0.29
CA LEU A 33 1.42 3.58 0.74
C LEU A 33 2.91 3.27 0.85
N ASP A 34 3.75 4.26 0.59
CA ASP A 34 5.20 4.07 0.64
C ASP A 34 5.76 4.76 1.89
N LEU A 35 6.23 3.96 2.83
CA LEU A 35 6.84 4.42 4.07
C LEU A 35 8.37 4.34 4.03
N SER A 36 8.95 4.00 2.86
CA SER A 36 10.40 3.86 2.73
C SER A 36 11.15 5.20 2.78
N GLY A 37 10.44 6.31 2.56
CA GLY A 37 11.03 7.65 2.55
C GLY A 37 11.76 8.01 1.26
N THR A 38 11.68 7.17 0.22
CA THR A 38 12.46 7.35 -1.00
C THR A 38 11.63 7.86 -2.19
N GLN A 39 10.33 8.02 -2.03
CA GLN A 39 9.42 8.28 -3.14
C GLN A 39 8.91 9.73 -3.21
N VAL A 40 9.32 10.57 -2.29
CA VAL A 40 8.88 11.97 -2.28
C VAL A 40 9.87 12.81 -3.10
N PRO A 41 9.39 13.58 -4.10
CA PRO A 41 10.28 14.42 -4.89
C PRO A 41 11.06 15.42 -4.04
N ALA A 42 12.35 15.57 -4.32
CA ALA A 42 13.23 16.41 -3.52
C ALA A 42 12.80 17.88 -3.48
N ALA A 43 12.31 18.41 -4.60
CA ALA A 43 11.85 19.80 -4.66
C ALA A 43 10.66 20.06 -3.72
N LEU A 44 9.73 19.11 -3.63
CA LEU A 44 8.57 19.24 -2.74
C LEU A 44 8.97 19.07 -1.28
N THR A 45 9.92 18.18 -1.00
CA THR A 45 10.47 18.01 0.35
C THR A 45 11.18 19.29 0.81
N ALA A 46 11.98 19.90 -0.07
CA ALA A 46 12.68 21.15 0.25
C ALA A 46 11.69 22.29 0.54
N ALA A 47 10.62 22.42 -0.25
CA ALA A 47 9.58 23.41 -0.01
C ALA A 47 8.92 23.23 1.35
N SER A 48 8.64 21.97 1.72
CA SER A 48 8.06 21.64 3.03
C SER A 48 9.02 22.01 4.16
N GLY A 49 10.33 21.83 3.95
CA GLY A 49 11.36 22.13 4.96
C GLY A 49 11.51 23.61 5.28
N VAL A 50 11.08 24.51 4.39
CA VAL A 50 11.15 25.94 4.63
C VAL A 50 9.84 26.53 5.18
N GLY A 51 8.90 25.71 5.58
CA GLY A 51 7.72 26.13 6.33
C GLY A 51 6.47 26.39 5.53
N VAL A 52 6.40 25.96 4.27
CA VAL A 52 5.15 26.09 3.51
C VAL A 52 4.09 25.14 4.06
N LEU A 53 2.83 25.54 4.00
CA LEU A 53 1.71 24.71 4.49
C LEU A 53 1.47 23.50 3.60
N ARG A 54 1.57 23.66 2.31
CA ARG A 54 1.37 22.62 1.30
C ARG A 54 2.34 22.83 0.17
N ALA A 55 2.80 21.74 -0.44
CA ALA A 55 3.57 21.78 -1.66
C ALA A 55 2.93 20.86 -2.68
N VAL A 56 2.74 21.33 -3.90
CA VAL A 56 2.05 20.56 -4.96
C VAL A 56 2.92 20.59 -6.21
N GLY A 57 3.18 19.42 -6.76
CA GLY A 57 3.83 19.26 -8.05
C GLY A 57 2.86 18.67 -9.05
N VAL A 58 2.82 19.25 -10.24
CA VAL A 58 1.94 18.77 -11.31
C VAL A 58 2.78 18.39 -12.51
N ASP A 59 2.59 17.18 -12.96
CA ASP A 59 3.20 16.66 -14.17
C ASP A 59 2.10 16.11 -15.08
N GLU A 60 2.44 15.70 -16.27
CA GLU A 60 1.48 15.12 -17.19
C GLU A 60 0.88 13.84 -16.59
N GLY A 61 -0.42 13.87 -16.33
CA GLY A 61 -1.15 12.73 -15.79
C GLY A 61 -1.03 12.48 -14.29
N VAL A 62 -0.19 13.26 -13.58
CA VAL A 62 0.05 13.03 -12.14
C VAL A 62 0.12 14.35 -11.38
N THR A 63 -0.55 14.40 -10.24
CA THR A 63 -0.40 15.48 -9.26
C THR A 63 0.13 14.89 -7.97
N VAL A 64 1.20 15.47 -7.45
CA VAL A 64 1.80 15.06 -6.18
C VAL A 64 1.65 16.19 -5.17
N ALA A 65 1.04 15.90 -4.04
CA ALA A 65 0.88 16.85 -2.96
C ALA A 65 1.66 16.39 -1.73
N VAL A 66 2.36 17.33 -1.12
CA VAL A 66 3.11 17.07 0.10
C VAL A 66 2.52 17.94 1.22
N LYS A 67 2.14 17.28 2.31
CA LYS A 67 1.60 17.91 3.50
C LYS A 67 2.60 17.69 4.62
N PRO A 68 3.21 18.76 5.15
CA PRO A 68 4.11 18.63 6.29
C PRO A 68 3.38 18.01 7.49
N ARG A 69 4.09 17.21 8.25
CA ARG A 69 3.54 16.52 9.40
C ARG A 69 4.42 16.75 10.61
N GLN A 70 3.78 16.86 11.77
CA GLN A 70 4.49 16.85 13.05
C GLN A 70 4.41 15.44 13.61
N GLY A 71 5.55 14.89 14.03
CA GLY A 71 5.63 13.54 14.57
C GLY A 71 5.63 12.45 13.52
N GLY A 72 5.61 11.22 13.98
CA GLY A 72 5.64 10.05 13.11
C GLY A 72 4.33 9.77 12.40
N ALA A 73 4.38 8.95 11.37
CA ALA A 73 3.20 8.52 10.66
C ALA A 73 2.41 7.50 11.49
N VAL A 74 1.12 7.73 11.63
CA VAL A 74 0.20 6.81 12.29
C VAL A 74 -0.65 6.15 11.22
N MET A 75 -0.57 4.83 11.12
CA MET A 75 -1.25 4.07 10.05
C MET A 75 -2.74 4.38 10.00
N LYS A 76 -3.41 4.39 11.13
CA LYS A 76 -4.85 4.66 11.21
C LYS A 76 -5.21 6.02 10.59
N ASP A 77 -4.42 7.05 10.85
CA ASP A 77 -4.66 8.38 10.32
C ASP A 77 -4.40 8.45 8.82
N LEU A 78 -3.35 7.79 8.34
CA LEU A 78 -3.05 7.72 6.91
C LEU A 78 -4.17 7.03 6.14
N LEU A 79 -4.68 5.92 6.67
CA LEU A 79 -5.77 5.20 6.01
C LEU A 79 -7.03 6.06 5.93
N ARG A 80 -7.35 6.78 7.00
CA ARG A 80 -8.54 7.63 7.06
C ARG A 80 -8.42 8.84 6.12
N GLU A 81 -7.23 9.41 6.04
CA GLU A 81 -7.02 10.65 5.26
C GLU A 81 -6.87 10.37 3.76
N TYR A 82 -6.18 9.29 3.38
CA TYR A 82 -5.79 9.08 1.98
C TYR A 82 -6.40 7.86 1.31
N PHE A 83 -6.88 6.89 2.06
CA PHE A 83 -7.26 5.59 1.50
C PHE A 83 -8.72 5.23 1.72
N VAL A 84 -9.57 6.19 1.96
CA VAL A 84 -11.02 5.97 2.06
C VAL A 84 -11.51 5.39 0.73
N GLY A 85 -12.22 4.28 0.80
CA GLY A 85 -12.74 3.59 -0.37
C GLY A 85 -11.82 2.53 -0.95
N CYS A 86 -10.57 2.43 -0.47
CA CYS A 86 -9.70 1.33 -0.85
C CYS A 86 -10.09 0.05 -0.13
N SER A 87 -10.02 -1.08 -0.82
CA SER A 87 -10.24 -2.40 -0.23
C SER A 87 -8.93 -3.03 0.24
N VAL A 88 -7.86 -2.77 -0.49
CA VAL A 88 -6.52 -3.31 -0.24
C VAL A 88 -5.53 -2.18 -0.37
N VAL A 89 -4.61 -2.07 0.59
CA VAL A 89 -3.49 -1.13 0.50
C VAL A 89 -2.20 -1.91 0.62
N LEU A 90 -1.34 -1.77 -0.39
CA LEU A 90 0.00 -2.33 -0.36
C LEU A 90 0.91 -1.33 0.31
N VAL A 91 1.57 -1.74 1.39
CA VAL A 91 2.37 -0.86 2.25
C VAL A 91 3.84 -1.22 2.11
N ARG A 92 4.60 -0.37 1.44
CA ARG A 92 6.05 -0.54 1.32
C ARG A 92 6.72 0.04 2.55
N GLY A 93 7.51 -0.77 3.23
CA GLY A 93 8.20 -0.34 4.46
C GLY A 93 7.37 -0.48 5.73
N GLY A 94 6.17 -1.04 5.66
CA GLY A 94 5.32 -1.23 6.84
C GLY A 94 5.63 -2.51 7.59
N GLU A 95 5.64 -2.43 8.92
CA GLU A 95 5.86 -3.55 9.83
C GLU A 95 4.99 -3.37 11.07
N PRO A 96 4.50 -4.43 11.74
CA PRO A 96 4.36 -5.81 11.29
C PRO A 96 2.99 -6.03 10.64
N LEU A 97 2.96 -6.36 9.37
CA LEU A 97 1.74 -6.66 8.61
C LEU A 97 1.95 -8.00 7.93
N PRO A 98 0.87 -8.67 7.47
CA PRO A 98 1.08 -9.78 6.56
C PRO A 98 1.95 -9.33 5.40
N ARG A 99 3.00 -10.10 5.12
CA ARG A 99 3.97 -9.75 4.09
C ARG A 99 3.67 -10.50 2.79
N LEU A 100 3.69 -9.78 1.69
CA LEU A 100 3.50 -10.35 0.37
C LEU A 100 4.75 -10.14 -0.47
N SER A 101 5.23 -11.19 -1.09
CA SER A 101 6.33 -11.10 -2.05
C SER A 101 6.02 -11.92 -3.29
N ALA A 102 6.64 -11.53 -4.41
CA ALA A 102 6.53 -12.27 -5.65
C ALA A 102 7.32 -13.58 -5.52
N ALA A 103 6.75 -14.66 -6.04
CA ALA A 103 7.38 -15.97 -6.09
C ALA A 103 7.16 -16.55 -7.47
N GLU A 104 7.93 -17.58 -7.81
CA GLU A 104 7.77 -18.24 -9.10
C GLU A 104 6.35 -18.81 -9.24
N GLY A 105 5.66 -18.39 -10.28
CA GLY A 105 4.29 -18.80 -10.54
C GLY A 105 3.22 -18.18 -9.67
N GLY A 106 3.55 -17.16 -8.85
CA GLY A 106 2.55 -16.53 -8.00
C GLY A 106 3.14 -15.68 -6.90
N TRP A 107 2.66 -15.90 -5.68
CA TRP A 107 2.94 -15.05 -4.52
C TRP A 107 3.25 -15.88 -3.29
N LEU A 108 4.07 -15.33 -2.43
CA LEU A 108 4.33 -15.87 -1.10
C LEU A 108 3.71 -14.94 -0.07
N LEU A 109 2.79 -15.47 0.74
CA LEU A 109 2.12 -14.73 1.80
C LEU A 109 2.62 -15.21 3.15
N GLU A 110 3.18 -14.30 3.93
CA GLU A 110 3.68 -14.57 5.26
C GLU A 110 2.83 -13.81 6.28
N VAL A 111 2.12 -14.56 7.12
CA VAL A 111 1.30 -14.00 8.19
C VAL A 111 2.04 -14.25 9.51
N PRO A 112 2.22 -13.23 10.37
CA PRO A 112 2.90 -13.42 11.65
C PRO A 112 2.27 -14.56 12.46
N GLY A 113 3.11 -15.47 12.94
CA GLY A 113 2.67 -16.62 13.73
C GLY A 113 2.15 -17.81 12.93
N ALA A 114 2.20 -17.76 11.61
CA ALA A 114 1.75 -18.85 10.74
C ALA A 114 2.82 -19.20 9.72
N ALA A 115 2.72 -20.40 9.13
CA ALA A 115 3.61 -20.82 8.07
C ALA A 115 3.36 -20.02 6.80
N ALA A 116 4.41 -19.74 6.03
CA ALA A 116 4.28 -19.06 4.75
C ALA A 116 3.44 -19.88 3.77
N ARG A 117 2.63 -19.19 2.96
CA ARG A 117 1.74 -19.83 1.99
C ARG A 117 2.07 -19.36 0.59
N ALA A 118 2.20 -20.31 -0.33
CA ALA A 118 2.31 -20.01 -1.75
C ALA A 118 0.92 -19.98 -2.36
N LEU A 119 0.60 -18.90 -3.08
CA LEU A 119 -0.71 -18.69 -3.69
C LEU A 119 -0.53 -18.20 -5.11
N ASP A 120 -1.36 -18.68 -6.04
CA ASP A 120 -1.45 -18.02 -7.34
C ASP A 120 -2.28 -16.73 -7.20
N THR A 121 -2.30 -15.91 -8.25
CA THR A 121 -3.00 -14.63 -8.23
C THR A 121 -4.49 -14.82 -7.95
N ALA A 122 -5.14 -15.77 -8.59
CA ALA A 122 -6.57 -16.02 -8.40
C ALA A 122 -6.90 -16.42 -6.97
N SER A 123 -6.08 -17.28 -6.36
CA SER A 123 -6.27 -17.72 -4.97
C SER A 123 -6.03 -16.58 -4.00
N LEU A 124 -5.06 -15.72 -4.26
CA LEU A 124 -4.81 -14.55 -3.43
C LEU A 124 -5.98 -13.56 -3.49
N VAL A 125 -6.50 -13.28 -4.69
CA VAL A 125 -7.68 -12.43 -4.85
C VAL A 125 -8.88 -12.99 -4.09
N ALA A 126 -9.11 -14.31 -4.20
CA ALA A 126 -10.19 -14.97 -3.48
C ALA A 126 -10.02 -14.85 -1.96
N THR A 127 -8.78 -14.98 -1.47
CA THR A 127 -8.48 -14.81 -0.05
C THR A 127 -8.80 -13.39 0.42
N LEU A 128 -8.49 -12.39 -0.40
CA LEU A 128 -8.71 -10.98 -0.04
C LEU A 128 -10.19 -10.57 -0.12
N ARG A 129 -11.08 -11.42 -0.63
CA ARG A 129 -12.53 -11.19 -0.57
C ARG A 129 -13.10 -11.41 0.83
N LYS A 130 -12.40 -12.18 1.65
CA LYS A 130 -12.88 -12.52 3.01
C LYS A 130 -12.73 -11.32 3.94
N PRO A 131 -13.67 -11.10 4.88
CA PRO A 131 -13.57 -9.99 5.83
C PRO A 131 -12.34 -10.07 6.73
N ARG A 132 -11.88 -11.28 7.06
CA ARG A 132 -10.70 -11.52 7.90
C ARG A 132 -9.84 -12.60 7.25
N PRO A 133 -9.17 -12.27 6.13
CA PRO A 133 -8.48 -13.29 5.34
C PRO A 133 -7.27 -13.91 6.06
N PHE A 134 -6.73 -13.22 7.08
CA PHE A 134 -5.51 -13.64 7.78
C PHE A 134 -5.78 -14.07 9.23
N GLY A 135 -7.02 -14.40 9.54
CA GLY A 135 -7.42 -14.72 10.91
C GLY A 135 -7.71 -13.46 11.73
N SER A 136 -8.08 -13.62 12.95
CA SER A 136 -8.41 -12.55 13.92
C SER A 136 -8.15 -11.12 13.50
#